data_2c12d0fbeb6e6a5e5665a5381cf72553
#
_entry.id   2c12d0fbeb6e6a5e5665a5381cf72553
#
_cell.length_a   1.000
_cell.length_b   1.000
_cell.length_c   1.000
_cell.angle_alpha   90.00
_cell.angle_beta   90.00
_cell.angle_gamma   90.00
#
_symmetry.space_group_name_H-M   'P 1'
#
loop_
_entity.id
_entity.type
_entity.pdbx_description
1 polymer ?
#
loop_
_entity_poly.entity_id
_entity_poly.type
_entity_poly.pdbx_seq_one_letter_code
_entity_poly.pdbx_strand_id
1 'polypeptide(L)'
;MEAPARVLVAGANGRMGRAVRQALAASQDLVLGAALESPAARGLGAPLEEGVVLTAEPAAALAASDVVIDFSLPAASIPLLRVAAKAGVPSVIGTTGFSREERLEIEELSRRVPVVLAPNFSVAVNVLVHLVGEATRLLGPSYDAEIVELHHAAKRDAPSGTALRLAEAVAEARGDRLDERLVLSRQGDTGPRPRGAIGVQSLRAGDCPGEHTVILAGPGERLELVHRAMSRDHFARGALRAAAWLRGRAPGLYGMDDVLGLGGARKV
;
A
#
# COMPACT_ATOMS: atom_id res chain seq x y z
N MET A 1 -12.81 -28.42 -1.96
CA MET A 1 -11.99 -27.21 -1.70
C MET A 1 -11.14 -26.99 -2.94
N GLU A 2 -11.07 -25.77 -3.47
CA GLU A 2 -10.12 -25.43 -4.55
C GLU A 2 -8.69 -25.57 -4.03
N ALA A 3 -7.76 -25.96 -4.92
CA ALA A 3 -6.35 -25.99 -4.59
C ALA A 3 -5.85 -24.56 -4.25
N PRO A 4 -4.90 -24.42 -3.29
CA PRO A 4 -4.33 -23.13 -2.98
C PRO A 4 -3.64 -22.51 -4.20
N ALA A 5 -3.79 -21.20 -4.39
CA ALA A 5 -3.18 -20.52 -5.51
C ALA A 5 -1.67 -20.29 -5.25
N ARG A 6 -0.88 -20.51 -6.29
CA ARG A 6 0.58 -20.37 -6.27
C ARG A 6 0.97 -18.92 -6.50
N VAL A 7 1.75 -18.37 -5.58
CA VAL A 7 2.18 -16.98 -5.61
C VAL A 7 3.63 -16.87 -6.08
N LEU A 8 3.87 -16.04 -7.09
CA LEU A 8 5.21 -15.54 -7.39
C LEU A 8 5.50 -14.35 -6.49
N VAL A 9 6.58 -14.44 -5.71
CA VAL A 9 7.07 -13.32 -4.89
C VAL A 9 8.25 -12.67 -5.59
N ALA A 10 8.09 -11.44 -6.07
CA ALA A 10 9.16 -10.65 -6.68
C ALA A 10 9.86 -9.78 -5.61
N GLY A 11 11.20 -9.72 -5.68
CA GLY A 11 12.03 -9.15 -4.63
C GLY A 11 12.05 -10.06 -3.40
N ALA A 12 12.08 -11.38 -3.60
CA ALA A 12 11.84 -12.42 -2.60
C ALA A 12 12.81 -12.38 -1.40
N ASN A 13 14.03 -11.87 -1.57
CA ASN A 13 15.03 -11.69 -0.51
C ASN A 13 15.00 -10.31 0.15
N GLY A 14 14.18 -9.38 -0.38
CA GLY A 14 13.93 -8.09 0.23
C GLY A 14 13.17 -8.19 1.56
N ARG A 15 13.11 -7.09 2.31
CA ARG A 15 12.39 -7.04 3.58
C ARG A 15 10.92 -7.46 3.44
N MET A 16 10.22 -6.91 2.43
CA MET A 16 8.82 -7.25 2.19
C MET A 16 8.67 -8.64 1.56
N GLY A 17 9.55 -9.04 0.64
CA GLY A 17 9.52 -10.38 0.06
C GLY A 17 9.60 -11.49 1.12
N ARG A 18 10.50 -11.34 2.10
CA ARG A 18 10.59 -12.27 3.24
C ARG A 18 9.33 -12.28 4.08
N ALA A 19 8.75 -11.11 4.37
CA ALA A 19 7.50 -11.03 5.13
C ALA A 19 6.33 -11.69 4.37
N VAL A 20 6.26 -11.52 3.03
CA VAL A 20 5.26 -12.18 2.19
C VAL A 20 5.44 -13.70 2.20
N ARG A 21 6.65 -14.22 2.03
CA ARG A 21 6.94 -15.66 2.10
C ARG A 21 6.57 -16.24 3.47
N GLN A 22 6.93 -15.55 4.54
CA GLN A 22 6.56 -15.96 5.90
C GLN A 22 5.03 -15.96 6.11
N ALA A 23 4.31 -14.97 5.55
CA ALA A 23 2.87 -14.91 5.62
C ALA A 23 2.21 -16.02 4.78
N LEU A 24 2.79 -16.40 3.63
CA LEU A 24 2.34 -17.53 2.80
C LEU A 24 2.43 -18.86 3.55
N ALA A 25 3.50 -19.10 4.30
CA ALA A 25 3.66 -20.33 5.10
C ALA A 25 2.54 -20.52 6.15
N ALA A 26 1.85 -19.45 6.55
CA ALA A 26 0.70 -19.49 7.47
C ALA A 26 -0.66 -19.42 6.75
N SER A 27 -0.68 -19.38 5.42
CA SER A 27 -1.89 -19.28 4.62
C SER A 27 -2.44 -20.67 4.25
N GLN A 28 -3.78 -20.78 4.17
CA GLN A 28 -4.46 -21.99 3.69
C GLN A 28 -4.84 -21.90 2.20
N ASP A 29 -5.01 -20.67 1.69
CA ASP A 29 -5.55 -20.41 0.36
C ASP A 29 -4.47 -20.04 -0.68
N LEU A 30 -3.27 -19.69 -0.20
CA LEU A 30 -2.14 -19.25 -1.02
C LEU A 30 -0.86 -19.98 -0.59
N VAL A 31 -0.06 -20.41 -1.55
CA VAL A 31 1.24 -21.07 -1.32
C VAL A 31 2.34 -20.39 -2.14
N LEU A 32 3.60 -20.54 -1.74
CA LEU A 32 4.72 -20.05 -2.53
C LEU A 32 4.86 -20.90 -3.79
N GLY A 33 4.66 -20.32 -4.97
CA GLY A 33 4.85 -20.98 -6.27
C GLY A 33 6.20 -20.70 -6.88
N ALA A 34 6.70 -19.46 -6.76
CA ALA A 34 7.99 -19.03 -7.26
C ALA A 34 8.56 -17.87 -6.45
N ALA A 35 9.89 -17.75 -6.43
CA ALA A 35 10.62 -16.65 -5.79
C ALA A 35 11.57 -16.03 -6.81
N LEU A 36 11.32 -14.75 -7.15
CA LEU A 36 12.06 -14.02 -8.19
C LEU A 36 12.95 -12.94 -7.57
N GLU A 37 14.19 -12.85 -8.07
CA GLU A 37 15.15 -11.83 -7.70
C GLU A 37 15.90 -11.29 -8.91
N SER A 38 16.67 -10.22 -8.71
CA SER A 38 17.54 -9.69 -9.75
C SER A 38 18.61 -10.70 -10.15
N PRO A 39 19.11 -10.67 -11.40
CA PRO A 39 20.21 -11.55 -11.83
C PRO A 39 21.50 -11.40 -11.01
N ALA A 40 21.68 -10.26 -10.34
CA ALA A 40 22.84 -9.99 -9.47
C ALA A 40 22.62 -10.44 -8.01
N ALA A 41 21.46 -11.04 -7.68
CA ALA A 41 21.15 -11.43 -6.31
C ALA A 41 22.04 -12.61 -5.86
N ARG A 42 22.45 -12.53 -4.59
CA ARG A 42 23.11 -13.68 -3.95
C ARG A 42 22.10 -14.79 -3.68
N GLY A 43 22.51 -16.04 -3.85
CA GLY A 43 21.70 -17.20 -3.53
C GLY A 43 20.75 -17.65 -4.65
N LEU A 44 20.93 -17.17 -5.89
CA LEU A 44 20.23 -17.76 -7.04
C LEU A 44 20.54 -19.27 -7.12
N GLY A 45 19.50 -20.07 -7.38
CA GLY A 45 19.58 -21.53 -7.35
C GLY A 45 19.49 -22.14 -5.94
N ALA A 46 19.48 -21.33 -4.87
CA ALA A 46 19.30 -21.84 -3.53
C ALA A 46 17.85 -22.26 -3.26
N PRO A 47 17.62 -23.38 -2.56
CA PRO A 47 16.29 -23.79 -2.13
C PRO A 47 15.76 -22.85 -1.06
N LEU A 48 14.47 -22.57 -1.14
CA LEU A 48 13.68 -21.83 -0.17
C LEU A 48 12.59 -22.75 0.43
N GLU A 49 11.55 -22.16 0.99
CA GLU A 49 10.42 -22.89 1.54
C GLU A 49 9.71 -23.73 0.45
N GLU A 50 9.12 -24.86 0.83
CA GLU A 50 8.30 -25.73 -0.01
C GLU A 50 9.00 -26.28 -1.28
N GLY A 51 10.35 -26.30 -1.27
CA GLY A 51 11.15 -26.76 -2.41
C GLY A 51 11.25 -25.76 -3.56
N VAL A 52 10.72 -24.55 -3.40
CA VAL A 52 10.88 -23.47 -4.37
C VAL A 52 12.33 -23.02 -4.41
N VAL A 53 12.84 -22.78 -5.63
CA VAL A 53 14.22 -22.31 -5.86
C VAL A 53 14.19 -20.83 -6.22
N LEU A 54 15.11 -20.07 -5.61
CA LEU A 54 15.28 -18.66 -5.97
C LEU A 54 15.81 -18.52 -7.40
N THR A 55 15.06 -17.80 -8.24
CA THR A 55 15.38 -17.66 -9.67
C THR A 55 15.46 -16.19 -10.11
N ALA A 56 16.17 -15.97 -11.23
CA ALA A 56 16.16 -14.69 -11.94
C ALA A 56 15.40 -14.77 -13.28
N GLU A 57 14.65 -15.87 -13.53
CA GLU A 57 13.97 -16.16 -14.79
C GLU A 57 12.45 -15.87 -14.70
N PRO A 58 11.99 -14.66 -15.09
CA PRO A 58 10.57 -14.27 -14.91
C PRO A 58 9.58 -15.19 -15.61
N ALA A 59 9.90 -15.67 -16.82
CA ALA A 59 8.99 -16.53 -17.60
C ALA A 59 8.77 -17.89 -16.91
N ALA A 60 9.83 -18.51 -16.40
CA ALA A 60 9.74 -19.77 -15.68
C ALA A 60 9.00 -19.59 -14.33
N ALA A 61 9.28 -18.50 -13.61
CA ALA A 61 8.60 -18.17 -12.37
C ALA A 61 7.09 -17.94 -12.56
N LEU A 62 6.69 -17.23 -13.61
CA LEU A 62 5.27 -17.02 -13.96
C LEU A 62 4.56 -18.32 -14.35
N ALA A 63 5.21 -19.21 -15.10
CA ALA A 63 4.62 -20.50 -15.48
C ALA A 63 4.30 -21.40 -14.27
N ALA A 64 5.00 -21.19 -13.14
CA ALA A 64 4.79 -21.90 -11.88
C ALA A 64 3.80 -21.18 -10.94
N SER A 65 3.14 -20.10 -11.38
CA SER A 65 2.38 -19.23 -10.49
C SER A 65 1.04 -18.81 -11.07
N ASP A 66 0.10 -18.52 -10.19
CA ASP A 66 -1.27 -18.12 -10.53
C ASP A 66 -1.50 -16.61 -10.23
N VAL A 67 -0.63 -15.99 -9.44
CA VAL A 67 -0.66 -14.56 -9.12
C VAL A 67 0.74 -14.06 -8.71
N VAL A 68 1.03 -12.80 -9.02
CA VAL A 68 2.29 -12.11 -8.63
C VAL A 68 2.03 -11.24 -7.41
N ILE A 69 2.96 -11.23 -6.45
CA ILE A 69 3.10 -10.19 -5.40
C ILE A 69 4.48 -9.56 -5.56
N ASP A 70 4.50 -8.26 -5.88
CA ASP A 70 5.71 -7.52 -6.21
C ASP A 70 5.97 -6.35 -5.25
N PHE A 71 7.06 -6.43 -4.48
CA PHE A 71 7.61 -5.37 -3.66
C PHE A 71 9.08 -5.11 -4.03
N SER A 72 9.37 -4.99 -5.30
CA SER A 72 10.71 -4.76 -5.82
C SER A 72 11.01 -3.27 -6.05
N LEU A 73 11.48 -2.92 -7.22
CA LEU A 73 11.77 -1.57 -7.66
C LEU A 73 11.05 -1.29 -8.99
N PRO A 74 10.72 -0.03 -9.36
CA PRO A 74 10.07 0.29 -10.63
C PRO A 74 10.75 -0.35 -11.85
N ALA A 75 12.07 -0.29 -11.90
CA ALA A 75 12.87 -0.89 -12.98
C ALA A 75 12.73 -2.41 -13.13
N ALA A 76 12.30 -3.12 -12.08
CA ALA A 76 12.02 -4.56 -12.11
C ALA A 76 10.53 -4.85 -12.25
N SER A 77 9.66 -4.05 -11.60
CA SER A 77 8.20 -4.19 -11.63
C SER A 77 7.64 -4.07 -13.04
N ILE A 78 8.02 -3.06 -13.81
CA ILE A 78 7.48 -2.83 -15.15
C ILE A 78 7.79 -3.99 -16.11
N PRO A 79 9.07 -4.43 -16.26
CA PRO A 79 9.36 -5.60 -17.08
C PRO A 79 8.62 -6.87 -16.64
N LEU A 80 8.51 -7.12 -15.34
CA LEU A 80 7.77 -8.25 -14.81
C LEU A 80 6.27 -8.17 -15.16
N LEU A 81 5.65 -7.00 -14.98
CA LEU A 81 4.24 -6.79 -15.31
C LEU A 81 3.95 -6.98 -16.81
N ARG A 82 4.87 -6.57 -17.71
CA ARG A 82 4.74 -6.83 -19.15
C ARG A 82 4.66 -8.33 -19.44
N VAL A 83 5.52 -9.13 -18.82
CA VAL A 83 5.53 -10.58 -19.00
C VAL A 83 4.30 -11.20 -18.36
N ALA A 84 3.90 -10.78 -17.16
CA ALA A 84 2.71 -11.23 -16.45
C ALA A 84 1.42 -10.93 -17.26
N ALA A 85 1.30 -9.72 -17.82
CA ALA A 85 0.16 -9.35 -18.67
C ALA A 85 0.07 -10.17 -19.96
N LYS A 86 1.22 -10.52 -20.55
CA LYS A 86 1.28 -11.43 -21.72
C LYS A 86 0.88 -12.86 -21.35
N ALA A 87 1.24 -13.30 -20.16
CA ALA A 87 0.90 -14.63 -19.64
C ALA A 87 -0.52 -14.71 -19.02
N GLY A 88 -1.21 -13.57 -18.87
CA GLY A 88 -2.54 -13.52 -18.22
C GLY A 88 -2.49 -13.72 -16.71
N VAL A 89 -1.34 -13.48 -16.06
CA VAL A 89 -1.14 -13.68 -14.61
C VAL A 89 -1.45 -12.38 -13.85
N PRO A 90 -2.47 -12.38 -12.97
CA PRO A 90 -2.81 -11.23 -12.12
C PRO A 90 -1.64 -10.76 -11.25
N SER A 91 -1.59 -9.46 -10.94
CA SER A 91 -0.45 -8.89 -10.21
C SER A 91 -0.87 -7.93 -9.10
N VAL A 92 -0.30 -8.12 -7.91
CA VAL A 92 -0.37 -7.22 -6.76
C VAL A 92 0.95 -6.46 -6.68
N ILE A 93 0.92 -5.14 -6.84
CA ILE A 93 2.11 -4.30 -6.92
C ILE A 93 2.15 -3.35 -5.73
N GLY A 94 3.09 -3.60 -4.82
CA GLY A 94 3.41 -2.75 -3.67
C GLY A 94 4.69 -1.92 -3.87
N THR A 95 5.30 -2.02 -5.03
CA THR A 95 6.41 -1.16 -5.44
C THR A 95 5.95 0.29 -5.52
N THR A 96 6.76 1.19 -5.02
CA THR A 96 6.50 2.64 -5.01
C THR A 96 7.57 3.39 -5.80
N GLY A 97 7.30 4.67 -6.10
CA GLY A 97 8.28 5.52 -6.80
C GLY A 97 8.20 5.45 -8.32
N PHE A 98 7.11 4.94 -8.88
CA PHE A 98 6.87 4.96 -10.32
C PHE A 98 6.77 6.40 -10.86
N SER A 99 7.39 6.65 -12.02
CA SER A 99 7.19 7.87 -12.78
C SER A 99 5.76 7.96 -13.32
N ARG A 100 5.42 9.12 -13.88
CA ARG A 100 4.12 9.29 -14.53
C ARG A 100 3.95 8.34 -15.73
N GLU A 101 4.98 8.18 -16.53
CA GLU A 101 5.03 7.31 -17.71
C GLU A 101 4.86 5.86 -17.31
N GLU A 102 5.56 5.42 -16.26
CA GLU A 102 5.42 4.05 -15.72
C GLU A 102 4.02 3.79 -15.18
N ARG A 103 3.38 4.77 -14.54
CA ARG A 103 1.98 4.63 -14.08
C ARG A 103 1.00 4.49 -15.25
N LEU A 104 1.17 5.26 -16.31
CA LEU A 104 0.36 5.13 -17.53
C LEU A 104 0.56 3.75 -18.18
N GLU A 105 1.78 3.22 -18.15
CA GLU A 105 2.04 1.88 -18.67
C GLU A 105 1.38 0.79 -17.81
N ILE A 106 1.41 0.92 -16.48
CA ILE A 106 0.68 -0.01 -15.58
C ILE A 106 -0.81 0.04 -15.90
N GLU A 107 -1.40 1.21 -16.09
CA GLU A 107 -2.80 1.38 -16.48
C GLU A 107 -3.11 0.69 -17.82
N GLU A 108 -2.27 0.85 -18.83
CA GLU A 108 -2.45 0.17 -20.11
C GLU A 108 -2.34 -1.36 -20.00
N LEU A 109 -1.35 -1.86 -19.24
CA LEU A 109 -1.18 -3.30 -19.02
C LEU A 109 -2.34 -3.90 -18.23
N SER A 110 -2.92 -3.14 -17.30
CA SER A 110 -4.08 -3.59 -16.52
C SER A 110 -5.34 -3.84 -17.35
N ARG A 111 -5.43 -3.29 -18.56
CA ARG A 111 -6.51 -3.61 -19.51
C ARG A 111 -6.46 -5.04 -20.02
N ARG A 112 -5.34 -5.74 -19.83
CA ARG A 112 -5.12 -7.13 -20.28
C ARG A 112 -5.17 -8.13 -19.14
N VAL A 113 -4.86 -7.69 -17.91
CA VAL A 113 -4.75 -8.52 -16.72
C VAL A 113 -5.19 -7.74 -15.48
N PRO A 114 -5.84 -8.35 -14.49
CA PRO A 114 -6.19 -7.63 -13.27
C PRO A 114 -4.94 -7.27 -12.48
N VAL A 115 -4.86 -6.01 -12.07
CA VAL A 115 -3.73 -5.46 -11.29
C VAL A 115 -4.25 -4.72 -10.06
N VAL A 116 -3.76 -5.06 -8.87
CA VAL A 116 -3.89 -4.19 -7.68
C VAL A 116 -2.59 -3.40 -7.54
N LEU A 117 -2.69 -2.07 -7.61
CA LEU A 117 -1.58 -1.16 -7.36
C LEU A 117 -1.90 -0.33 -6.11
N ALA A 118 -1.09 -0.45 -5.07
CA ALA A 118 -1.27 0.33 -3.86
C ALA A 118 0.07 0.70 -3.20
N PRO A 119 0.23 1.94 -2.72
CA PRO A 119 1.42 2.35 -1.99
C PRO A 119 1.47 1.80 -0.57
N ASN A 120 0.34 1.30 -0.06
CA ASN A 120 0.21 0.76 1.29
C ASN A 120 -0.84 -0.36 1.34
N PHE A 121 -0.42 -1.55 1.74
CA PHE A 121 -1.26 -2.75 1.85
C PHE A 121 -1.81 -2.99 3.27
N SER A 122 -1.56 -2.11 4.23
CA SER A 122 -2.19 -2.24 5.55
C SER A 122 -3.70 -2.10 5.45
N VAL A 123 -4.42 -3.16 5.79
CA VAL A 123 -5.89 -3.13 5.83
C VAL A 123 -6.38 -2.03 6.77
N ALA A 124 -5.81 -1.95 7.98
CA ALA A 124 -6.23 -0.97 8.98
C ALA A 124 -5.93 0.48 8.55
N VAL A 125 -4.81 0.74 7.85
CA VAL A 125 -4.51 2.08 7.31
C VAL A 125 -5.52 2.48 6.23
N ASN A 126 -5.86 1.58 5.31
CA ASN A 126 -6.85 1.91 4.26
C ASN A 126 -8.25 2.13 4.85
N VAL A 127 -8.65 1.32 5.85
CA VAL A 127 -9.89 1.57 6.63
C VAL A 127 -9.81 2.92 7.34
N LEU A 128 -8.69 3.27 7.97
CA LEU A 128 -8.51 4.58 8.63
C LEU A 128 -8.68 5.73 7.64
N VAL A 129 -8.06 5.67 6.46
CA VAL A 129 -8.19 6.69 5.40
C VAL A 129 -9.66 6.88 5.01
N HIS A 130 -10.38 5.78 4.81
CA HIS A 130 -11.81 5.83 4.51
C HIS A 130 -12.63 6.48 5.64
N LEU A 131 -12.42 6.04 6.89
CA LEU A 131 -13.11 6.59 8.06
C LEU A 131 -12.81 8.07 8.29
N VAL A 132 -11.59 8.51 8.04
CA VAL A 132 -11.19 9.93 8.12
C VAL A 132 -11.97 10.77 7.11
N GLY A 133 -12.07 10.31 5.87
CA GLY A 133 -12.87 10.99 4.84
C GLY A 133 -14.35 11.10 5.26
N GLU A 134 -14.96 9.99 5.69
CA GLU A 134 -16.35 9.97 6.14
C GLU A 134 -16.57 10.84 7.38
N ALA A 135 -15.71 10.74 8.39
CA ALA A 135 -15.82 11.57 9.60
C ALA A 135 -15.69 13.06 9.26
N THR A 136 -14.72 13.42 8.41
CA THR A 136 -14.53 14.82 7.98
C THR A 136 -15.77 15.36 7.27
N ARG A 137 -16.37 14.59 6.38
CA ARG A 137 -17.59 14.98 5.64
C ARG A 137 -18.79 15.19 6.58
N LEU A 138 -18.98 14.28 7.54
CA LEU A 138 -20.11 14.32 8.47
C LEU A 138 -19.96 15.43 9.50
N LEU A 139 -18.76 15.68 10.02
CA LEU A 139 -18.48 16.73 11.00
C LEU A 139 -18.52 18.15 10.39
N GLY A 140 -18.21 18.24 9.09
CA GLY A 140 -18.26 19.50 8.36
C GLY A 140 -17.13 20.49 8.67
N PRO A 141 -17.22 21.75 8.15
CA PRO A 141 -16.12 22.72 8.14
C PRO A 141 -15.83 23.39 9.48
N SER A 142 -16.64 23.14 10.51
CA SER A 142 -16.42 23.69 11.86
C SER A 142 -15.39 22.89 12.67
N TYR A 143 -14.97 21.71 12.19
CA TYR A 143 -13.93 20.91 12.83
C TYR A 143 -12.58 21.14 12.16
N ASP A 144 -11.59 21.47 12.97
CA ASP A 144 -10.20 21.55 12.54
C ASP A 144 -9.57 20.17 12.40
N ALA A 145 -8.67 19.99 11.43
CA ALA A 145 -7.99 18.72 11.22
C ALA A 145 -6.48 18.84 11.50
N GLU A 146 -5.98 18.00 12.40
CA GLU A 146 -4.55 17.86 12.71
C GLU A 146 -4.16 16.38 12.62
N ILE A 147 -3.03 16.09 12.02
CA ILE A 147 -2.49 14.75 11.87
C ILE A 147 -1.14 14.70 12.56
N VAL A 148 -0.94 13.71 13.42
CA VAL A 148 0.35 13.44 14.07
C VAL A 148 0.81 12.05 13.66
N GLU A 149 2.06 11.94 13.17
CA GLU A 149 2.65 10.65 12.83
C GLU A 149 3.96 10.44 13.60
N LEU A 150 4.17 9.19 14.05
CA LEU A 150 5.39 8.77 14.71
C LEU A 150 5.99 7.57 13.98
N HIS A 151 7.26 7.68 13.62
CA HIS A 151 8.04 6.58 13.07
C HIS A 151 9.40 6.45 13.74
N HIS A 152 10.09 5.33 13.48
CA HIS A 152 11.43 5.06 14.00
C HIS A 152 12.43 6.15 13.62
N ALA A 153 13.46 6.31 14.46
CA ALA A 153 14.48 7.37 14.31
C ALA A 153 15.21 7.36 12.95
N ALA A 154 15.30 6.21 12.29
CA ALA A 154 15.97 6.06 11.00
C ALA A 154 15.10 6.38 9.76
N LYS A 155 13.82 6.78 9.91
CA LYS A 155 12.97 7.17 8.78
C LYS A 155 13.39 8.54 8.24
N ARG A 156 13.69 8.59 6.94
CA ARG A 156 14.27 9.77 6.28
C ARG A 156 13.24 10.76 5.76
N ASP A 157 12.13 10.26 5.21
CA ASP A 157 11.05 11.08 4.67
C ASP A 157 10.13 11.61 5.81
N ALA A 158 9.71 12.84 5.69
CA ALA A 158 8.73 13.51 6.55
C ALA A 158 7.97 14.57 5.74
N PRO A 159 6.63 14.59 5.81
CA PRO A 159 5.76 13.60 6.44
C PRO A 159 5.81 12.23 5.75
N SER A 160 5.30 11.20 6.45
CA SER A 160 5.16 9.87 5.85
C SER A 160 4.10 9.87 4.74
N GLY A 161 4.24 8.98 3.74
CA GLY A 161 3.23 8.82 2.69
C GLY A 161 1.83 8.53 3.25
N THR A 162 1.72 7.79 4.36
CA THR A 162 0.43 7.53 5.03
C THR A 162 -0.16 8.81 5.65
N ALA A 163 0.66 9.65 6.27
CA ALA A 163 0.19 10.93 6.83
C ALA A 163 -0.31 11.87 5.72
N LEU A 164 0.41 11.93 4.59
CA LEU A 164 -0.05 12.70 3.43
C LEU A 164 -1.35 12.15 2.85
N ARG A 165 -1.51 10.83 2.75
CA ARG A 165 -2.77 10.23 2.28
C ARG A 165 -3.95 10.51 3.22
N LEU A 166 -3.71 10.54 4.54
CA LEU A 166 -4.74 10.95 5.51
C LEU A 166 -5.12 12.44 5.34
N ALA A 167 -4.13 13.30 5.09
CA ALA A 167 -4.38 14.73 4.81
C ALA A 167 -5.13 14.91 3.48
N GLU A 168 -4.80 14.13 2.45
CA GLU A 168 -5.55 14.09 1.19
C GLU A 168 -7.01 13.70 1.42
N ALA A 169 -7.27 12.65 2.24
CA ALA A 169 -8.65 12.23 2.54
C ALA A 169 -9.46 13.34 3.23
N VAL A 170 -8.83 14.14 4.11
CA VAL A 170 -9.46 15.32 4.70
C VAL A 170 -9.75 16.38 3.63
N ALA A 171 -8.77 16.70 2.79
CA ALA A 171 -8.92 17.70 1.72
C ALA A 171 -10.02 17.30 0.71
N GLU A 172 -9.96 16.05 0.22
CA GLU A 172 -10.98 15.48 -0.68
C GLU A 172 -12.38 15.56 -0.09
N ALA A 173 -12.55 15.20 1.20
CA ALA A 173 -13.84 15.25 1.89
C ALA A 173 -14.41 16.66 2.04
N ARG A 174 -13.53 17.69 2.05
CA ARG A 174 -13.92 19.12 2.10
C ARG A 174 -14.08 19.77 0.73
N GLY A 175 -13.66 19.09 -0.35
CA GLY A 175 -13.56 19.69 -1.69
C GLY A 175 -12.41 20.68 -1.84
N ASP A 176 -11.41 20.59 -0.97
CA ASP A 176 -10.23 21.45 -0.96
C ASP A 176 -9.06 20.80 -1.76
N ARG A 177 -8.10 21.62 -2.17
CA ARG A 177 -6.81 21.17 -2.66
C ARG A 177 -5.83 21.07 -1.49
N LEU A 178 -5.16 19.91 -1.33
CA LEU A 178 -4.25 19.70 -0.20
C LEU A 178 -3.10 20.71 -0.17
N ASP A 179 -2.50 21.02 -1.32
CA ASP A 179 -1.36 21.95 -1.44
C ASP A 179 -1.69 23.38 -0.96
N GLU A 180 -2.96 23.78 -0.99
CA GLU A 180 -3.42 25.09 -0.51
C GLU A 180 -3.74 25.10 1.01
N ARG A 181 -3.89 23.94 1.63
CA ARG A 181 -4.35 23.79 3.03
C ARG A 181 -3.30 23.22 3.98
N LEU A 182 -2.25 22.61 3.43
CA LEU A 182 -1.27 21.86 4.20
C LEU A 182 -0.36 22.76 5.05
N VAL A 183 -0.25 22.46 6.34
CA VAL A 183 0.64 23.12 7.29
C VAL A 183 1.53 22.06 7.94
N LEU A 184 2.83 22.07 7.61
CA LEU A 184 3.79 21.05 8.05
C LEU A 184 4.52 21.40 9.35
N SER A 185 4.49 22.66 9.76
CA SER A 185 5.15 23.10 11.00
C SER A 185 4.54 24.39 11.54
N ARG A 186 4.64 24.56 12.86
CA ARG A 186 4.37 25.82 13.55
C ARG A 186 5.53 26.08 14.50
N GLN A 187 6.12 27.27 14.45
CA GLN A 187 7.25 27.65 15.28
C GLN A 187 7.15 29.13 15.68
N GLY A 188 7.40 29.46 16.95
CA GLY A 188 7.31 30.79 17.46
C GLY A 188 5.87 31.32 17.53
N ASP A 189 5.68 32.62 17.41
CA ASP A 189 4.35 33.23 17.30
C ASP A 189 3.86 33.14 15.84
N THR A 190 2.93 32.24 15.58
CA THR A 190 2.36 32.00 14.25
C THR A 190 0.98 32.65 14.08
N GLY A 191 0.52 33.39 15.09
CA GLY A 191 -0.85 33.90 15.14
C GLY A 191 -1.89 32.77 15.26
N PRO A 192 -3.20 33.10 15.17
CA PRO A 192 -4.26 32.13 15.21
C PRO A 192 -4.15 31.12 14.06
N ARG A 193 -4.65 29.90 14.30
CA ARG A 193 -4.71 28.84 13.28
C ARG A 193 -5.49 29.32 12.05
N PRO A 194 -4.94 29.23 10.81
CA PRO A 194 -5.70 29.53 9.60
C PRO A 194 -6.93 28.63 9.45
N ARG A 195 -8.07 29.22 9.11
CA ARG A 195 -9.30 28.46 8.90
C ARG A 195 -9.15 27.49 7.70
N GLY A 196 -9.60 26.26 7.89
CA GLY A 196 -9.51 25.21 6.87
C GLY A 196 -8.14 24.60 6.70
N ALA A 197 -7.10 25.03 7.43
CA ALA A 197 -5.78 24.39 7.39
C ALA A 197 -5.86 22.92 7.77
N ILE A 198 -4.93 22.13 7.24
CA ILE A 198 -4.75 20.72 7.58
C ILE A 198 -3.31 20.58 8.11
N GLY A 199 -3.19 20.42 9.44
CA GLY A 199 -1.87 20.28 10.07
C GLY A 199 -1.33 18.86 9.96
N VAL A 200 -0.02 18.72 9.68
CA VAL A 200 0.67 17.42 9.72
C VAL A 200 1.97 17.56 10.47
N GLN A 201 2.10 16.85 11.60
CA GLN A 201 3.29 16.86 12.44
C GLN A 201 3.97 15.50 12.40
N SER A 202 5.28 15.50 12.18
CA SER A 202 6.09 14.29 12.06
C SER A 202 7.01 14.11 13.25
N LEU A 203 6.88 13.01 13.97
CA LEU A 203 7.74 12.62 15.08
C LEU A 203 8.66 11.47 14.68
N ARG A 204 9.89 11.44 15.21
CA ARG A 204 10.89 10.40 14.98
C ARG A 204 11.46 9.96 16.30
N ALA A 205 11.17 8.70 16.71
CA ALA A 205 11.68 8.16 17.98
C ALA A 205 11.69 6.62 17.96
N GLY A 206 12.66 6.03 18.66
CA GLY A 206 12.73 4.60 18.88
C GLY A 206 12.75 3.77 17.60
N ASP A 207 12.06 2.64 17.65
CA ASP A 207 11.93 1.64 16.57
C ASP A 207 10.49 1.52 16.03
N CYS A 208 9.61 2.45 16.38
CA CYS A 208 8.19 2.47 16.00
C CYS A 208 7.99 2.23 14.49
N PRO A 209 7.26 1.19 14.08
CA PRO A 209 7.02 0.92 12.65
C PRO A 209 6.15 1.98 11.97
N GLY A 210 5.30 2.67 12.73
CA GLY A 210 4.45 3.75 12.28
C GLY A 210 3.16 3.88 13.09
N GLU A 211 2.92 5.06 13.63
CA GLU A 211 1.66 5.43 14.27
C GLU A 211 1.10 6.67 13.59
N HIS A 212 -0.21 6.77 13.51
CA HIS A 212 -0.91 7.90 12.91
C HIS A 212 -2.14 8.22 13.73
N THR A 213 -2.26 9.47 14.14
CA THR A 213 -3.44 10.00 14.83
C THR A 213 -4.00 11.13 14.00
N VAL A 214 -5.27 11.03 13.64
CA VAL A 214 -6.03 12.13 13.04
C VAL A 214 -6.96 12.69 14.10
N ILE A 215 -6.85 13.98 14.36
CA ILE A 215 -7.62 14.73 15.32
C ILE A 215 -8.57 15.65 14.55
N LEU A 216 -9.86 15.45 14.71
CA LEU A 216 -10.90 16.36 14.21
C LEU A 216 -11.50 17.08 15.40
N ALA A 217 -11.15 18.36 15.58
CA ALA A 217 -11.46 19.16 16.79
C ALA A 217 -12.50 20.25 16.45
N GLY A 218 -13.62 20.21 17.11
CA GLY A 218 -14.71 21.18 17.03
C GLY A 218 -14.94 21.94 18.34
N PRO A 219 -15.97 22.79 18.40
CA PRO A 219 -16.31 23.51 19.62
C PRO A 219 -16.74 22.57 20.75
N GLY A 220 -15.92 22.49 21.80
CA GLY A 220 -16.21 21.71 23.01
C GLY A 220 -15.94 20.21 22.93
N GLU A 221 -15.53 19.67 21.77
CA GLU A 221 -15.27 18.24 21.59
C GLU A 221 -14.21 17.98 20.51
N ARG A 222 -13.67 16.76 20.49
CA ARG A 222 -12.84 16.28 19.40
C ARG A 222 -13.03 14.79 19.17
N LEU A 223 -12.89 14.36 17.93
CA LEU A 223 -12.80 12.97 17.53
C LEU A 223 -11.36 12.62 17.18
N GLU A 224 -10.86 11.52 17.71
CA GLU A 224 -9.53 10.99 17.37
C GLU A 224 -9.64 9.63 16.70
N LEU A 225 -8.99 9.49 15.54
CA LEU A 225 -8.87 8.22 14.80
C LEU A 225 -7.40 7.81 14.82
N VAL A 226 -7.10 6.66 15.41
CA VAL A 226 -5.72 6.25 15.71
C VAL A 226 -5.41 4.90 15.08
N HIS A 227 -4.26 4.80 14.41
CA HIS A 227 -3.66 3.56 13.95
C HIS A 227 -2.26 3.40 14.55
N ARG A 228 -1.95 2.22 15.07
CA ARG A 228 -0.61 1.85 15.53
C ARG A 228 -0.18 0.54 14.88
N ALA A 229 0.94 0.57 14.17
CA ALA A 229 1.56 -0.63 13.63
C ALA A 229 2.42 -1.30 14.71
N MET A 230 2.18 -2.59 14.96
CA MET A 230 2.95 -3.39 15.93
C MET A 230 4.11 -4.15 15.25
N SER A 231 3.99 -4.46 13.97
CA SER A 231 5.02 -5.10 13.14
C SER A 231 4.82 -4.67 11.67
N ARG A 232 5.64 -5.18 10.76
CA ARG A 232 5.45 -4.97 9.31
C ARG A 232 4.66 -6.08 8.62
N ASP A 233 4.28 -7.12 9.34
CA ASP A 233 3.60 -8.30 8.78
C ASP A 233 2.21 -7.97 8.24
N HIS A 234 1.58 -6.92 8.77
CA HIS A 234 0.27 -6.46 8.31
C HIS A 234 0.27 -6.03 6.84
N PHE A 235 1.40 -5.52 6.30
CA PHE A 235 1.52 -5.22 4.87
C PHE A 235 1.51 -6.50 4.03
N ALA A 236 2.27 -7.52 4.46
CA ALA A 236 2.31 -8.80 3.77
C ALA A 236 0.93 -9.47 3.77
N ARG A 237 0.26 -9.52 4.93
CA ARG A 237 -1.11 -10.06 5.03
C ARG A 237 -2.11 -9.32 4.15
N GLY A 238 -2.00 -7.99 4.04
CA GLY A 238 -2.84 -7.22 3.14
C GLY A 238 -2.55 -7.51 1.66
N ALA A 239 -1.29 -7.73 1.29
CA ALA A 239 -0.92 -8.15 -0.06
C ALA A 239 -1.45 -9.55 -0.40
N LEU A 240 -1.41 -10.50 0.56
CA LEU A 240 -2.03 -11.80 0.40
C LEU A 240 -3.55 -11.68 0.20
N ARG A 241 -4.22 -10.83 0.99
CA ARG A 241 -5.66 -10.55 0.81
C ARG A 241 -5.96 -10.00 -0.57
N ALA A 242 -5.14 -9.08 -1.09
CA ALA A 242 -5.28 -8.55 -2.44
C ALA A 242 -5.06 -9.64 -3.52
N ALA A 243 -4.08 -10.52 -3.33
CA ALA A 243 -3.82 -11.63 -4.24
C ALA A 243 -4.99 -12.64 -4.28
N ALA A 244 -5.53 -13.00 -3.13
CA ALA A 244 -6.72 -13.85 -3.05
C ALA A 244 -7.94 -13.16 -3.71
N TRP A 245 -8.13 -11.86 -3.49
CA TRP A 245 -9.22 -11.08 -4.05
C TRP A 245 -9.16 -10.95 -5.59
N LEU A 246 -7.94 -10.90 -6.18
CA LEU A 246 -7.75 -10.81 -7.63
C LEU A 246 -8.19 -12.05 -8.41
N ARG A 247 -8.32 -13.20 -7.74
CA ARG A 247 -8.75 -14.44 -8.41
C ARG A 247 -10.11 -14.26 -9.06
N GLY A 248 -10.19 -14.53 -10.36
CA GLY A 248 -11.42 -14.43 -11.15
C GLY A 248 -11.91 -13.00 -11.42
N ARG A 249 -11.11 -11.95 -11.10
CA ARG A 249 -11.45 -10.59 -11.48
C ARG A 249 -11.19 -10.33 -12.96
N ALA A 250 -12.01 -9.46 -13.53
CA ALA A 250 -11.79 -8.98 -14.89
C ALA A 250 -10.50 -8.14 -14.96
N PRO A 251 -9.86 -8.03 -16.14
CA PRO A 251 -8.79 -7.06 -16.37
C PRO A 251 -9.20 -5.67 -15.91
N GLY A 252 -8.30 -4.96 -15.24
CA GLY A 252 -8.52 -3.63 -14.68
C GLY A 252 -7.46 -3.24 -13.67
N LEU A 253 -7.36 -1.95 -13.40
CA LEU A 253 -6.52 -1.38 -12.35
C LEU A 253 -7.37 -1.14 -11.10
N TYR A 254 -6.98 -1.78 -10.03
CA TYR A 254 -7.67 -1.79 -8.74
C TYR A 254 -6.77 -1.23 -7.64
N GLY A 255 -7.38 -0.68 -6.59
CA GLY A 255 -6.73 -0.26 -5.36
C GLY A 255 -7.12 -1.12 -4.16
N MET A 256 -6.56 -0.79 -3.00
CA MET A 256 -6.97 -1.44 -1.74
C MET A 256 -8.42 -1.11 -1.37
N ASP A 257 -8.96 0.01 -1.80
CA ASP A 257 -10.37 0.37 -1.57
C ASP A 257 -11.30 -0.63 -2.28
N ASP A 258 -10.96 -1.07 -3.50
CA ASP A 258 -11.69 -2.10 -4.23
C ASP A 258 -11.59 -3.46 -3.51
N VAL A 259 -10.37 -3.84 -3.07
CA VAL A 259 -10.11 -5.09 -2.34
C VAL A 259 -10.90 -5.17 -1.03
N LEU A 260 -11.10 -4.03 -0.38
CA LEU A 260 -11.77 -3.93 0.92
C LEU A 260 -13.28 -3.61 0.78
N GLY A 261 -13.76 -3.29 -0.42
CA GLY A 261 -15.13 -2.88 -0.64
C GLY A 261 -15.47 -1.52 -0.01
N LEU A 262 -14.48 -0.62 0.13
CA LEU A 262 -14.63 0.70 0.73
C LEU A 262 -15.13 1.75 -0.27
N GLY A 263 -14.99 1.49 -1.57
CA GLY A 263 -15.56 2.32 -2.61
C GLY A 263 -17.06 2.07 -2.68
N GLY A 264 -17.90 3.05 -2.39
CA GLY A 264 -19.28 3.05 -2.90
C GLY A 264 -19.20 2.83 -4.41
N ALA A 265 -20.12 2.02 -4.98
CA ALA A 265 -20.10 1.64 -6.38
C ALA A 265 -19.66 2.82 -7.25
N ARG A 266 -18.48 2.71 -7.89
CA ARG A 266 -18.11 3.65 -8.96
C ARG A 266 -19.27 3.61 -9.93
N LYS A 267 -20.07 4.68 -9.97
CA LYS A 267 -21.07 4.83 -11.03
C LYS A 267 -20.27 4.81 -12.34
N VAL A 268 -20.47 3.73 -13.08
CA VAL A 268 -20.01 3.57 -14.45
C VAL A 268 -20.56 4.70 -15.30
#